data_92353445652171a4d7299ab0a3e44051
#
_entry.id   92353445652171a4d7299ab0a3e44051
#
_cell.length_a   1.000
_cell.length_b   1.000
_cell.length_c   1.000
_cell.angle_alpha   90.00
_cell.angle_beta   90.00
_cell.angle_gamma   90.00
#
_symmetry.space_group_name_H-M   'P 1'
#
loop_
_entity.id
_entity.type
_entity.pdbx_description
1 polymer ?
#
loop_
_entity_poly.entity_id
_entity_poly.type
_entity_poly.pdbx_seq_one_letter_code
_entity_poly.pdbx_strand_id
1 'polypeptide(L)'
;MAVKVKLAKSFFDIPREEYLAPGHTACPACGATLAARLILKASGPDVIIVNPTGCLEVTTTIYPYTSWGVPYIHVAFENAGAVAAGIEAAIKALNKNGLLRRSTKV
;
A
#
# COMPACT_ATOMS: atom_id res chain seq x y z
N MET A 1 17.68 8.94 -6.00
CA MET A 1 17.71 9.35 -4.58
C MET A 1 17.58 8.08 -3.76
N ALA A 2 18.60 7.69 -2.98
CA ALA A 2 18.54 6.44 -2.22
C ALA A 2 17.56 6.62 -1.05
N VAL A 3 16.54 5.78 -1.00
CA VAL A 3 15.63 5.71 0.15
C VAL A 3 16.45 5.19 1.34
N LYS A 4 16.70 6.05 2.33
CA LYS A 4 17.29 5.62 3.60
C LYS A 4 16.26 4.78 4.33
N VAL A 5 16.34 3.47 4.19
CA VAL A 5 15.56 2.54 5.01
C VAL A 5 16.08 2.63 6.44
N LYS A 6 15.30 3.24 7.33
CA LYS A 6 15.60 3.25 8.76
C LYS A 6 15.17 1.90 9.32
N LEU A 7 16.11 1.01 9.55
CA LEU A 7 15.83 -0.28 10.18
C LEU A 7 15.34 -0.05 11.61
N ALA A 8 14.15 -0.52 11.93
CA ALA A 8 13.67 -0.58 13.30
C ALA A 8 14.54 -1.56 14.09
N LYS A 9 15.18 -1.08 15.17
CA LYS A 9 16.02 -1.90 16.05
C LYS A 9 15.22 -2.47 17.22
N SER A 10 14.03 -1.97 17.46
CA SER A 10 13.14 -2.33 18.56
C SER A 10 11.69 -2.20 18.12
N PHE A 11 10.79 -2.91 18.81
CA PHE A 11 9.35 -2.76 18.65
C PHE A 11 8.87 -1.31 18.83
N PHE A 12 9.55 -0.54 19.70
CA PHE A 12 9.23 0.87 19.95
C PHE A 12 9.59 1.81 18.78
N ASP A 13 10.41 1.34 17.83
CA ASP A 13 10.80 2.13 16.65
C ASP A 13 9.77 2.02 15.51
N ILE A 14 8.77 1.15 15.63
CA ILE A 14 7.71 0.99 14.64
C ILE A 14 6.82 2.23 14.66
N PRO A 15 6.55 2.87 13.49
CA PRO A 15 5.66 4.02 13.43
C PRO A 15 4.28 3.73 14.04
N ARG A 16 3.73 4.68 14.79
CA ARG A 16 2.42 4.53 15.45
C ARG A 16 1.26 4.82 14.50
N GLU A 17 1.53 5.55 13.42
CA GLU A 17 0.55 5.89 12.40
C GLU A 17 -0.02 4.62 11.75
N GLU A 18 -1.34 4.61 11.56
CA GLU A 18 -2.07 3.51 10.95
C GLU A 18 -2.63 3.94 9.59
N TYR A 19 -2.33 3.17 8.56
CA TYR A 19 -2.82 3.37 7.20
C TYR A 19 -3.74 2.25 6.73
N LEU A 20 -3.97 1.25 7.57
CA LEU A 20 -5.01 0.23 7.42
C LEU A 20 -5.97 0.38 8.61
N ALA A 21 -7.18 0.87 8.34
CA ALA A 21 -8.18 1.10 9.37
C ALA A 21 -8.68 -0.23 9.97
N PRO A 22 -8.97 -0.27 11.28
CA PRO A 22 -9.65 -1.41 11.89
C PRO A 22 -11.10 -1.51 11.38
N GLY A 23 -11.74 -2.66 11.63
CA GLY A 23 -13.14 -2.89 11.25
C GLY A 23 -13.31 -3.62 9.91
N HIS A 24 -12.22 -4.07 9.30
CA HIS A 24 -12.28 -5.01 8.17
C HIS A 24 -12.82 -6.38 8.63
N THR A 25 -13.33 -7.19 7.71
CA THR A 25 -13.92 -8.50 7.99
C THR A 25 -12.95 -9.68 7.89
N ALA A 26 -11.65 -9.41 7.87
CA ALA A 26 -10.64 -10.47 7.87
C ALA A 26 -10.71 -11.33 9.14
N CYS A 27 -10.30 -12.58 9.03
CA CYS A 27 -10.23 -13.50 10.16
C CYS A 27 -9.39 -12.93 11.31
N PRO A 28 -9.72 -13.24 12.56
CA PRO A 28 -8.84 -12.92 13.68
C PRO A 28 -7.42 -13.46 13.45
N ALA A 29 -6.41 -12.66 13.74
CA ALA A 29 -5.01 -12.97 13.52
C ALA A 29 -4.62 -13.31 12.05
N CYS A 30 -5.34 -12.76 11.08
CA CYS A 30 -5.03 -12.97 9.67
C CYS A 30 -3.62 -12.47 9.33
N GLY A 31 -2.74 -13.37 8.89
CA GLY A 31 -1.36 -13.03 8.53
C GLY A 31 -1.26 -12.04 7.37
N ALA A 32 -2.20 -12.09 6.42
CA ALA A 32 -2.21 -11.17 5.27
C ALA A 32 -2.50 -9.72 5.70
N THR A 33 -3.49 -9.51 6.56
CA THR A 33 -3.79 -8.16 7.07
C THR A 33 -2.70 -7.63 8.00
N LEU A 34 -2.09 -8.51 8.81
CA LEU A 34 -0.95 -8.13 9.64
C LEU A 34 0.25 -7.71 8.78
N ALA A 35 0.58 -8.48 7.74
CA ALA A 35 1.66 -8.15 6.82
C ALA A 35 1.38 -6.83 6.09
N ALA A 36 0.19 -6.62 5.55
CA ALA A 36 -0.22 -5.39 4.90
C ALA A 36 -0.07 -4.17 5.84
N ARG A 37 -0.53 -4.30 7.08
CA ARG A 37 -0.40 -3.25 8.10
C ARG A 37 1.06 -2.88 8.36
N LEU A 38 1.94 -3.88 8.52
CA LEU A 38 3.37 -3.63 8.77
C LEU A 38 4.07 -3.03 7.55
N ILE A 39 3.73 -3.49 6.34
CA ILE A 39 4.25 -2.93 5.08
C ILE A 39 3.86 -1.46 4.96
N LEU A 40 2.60 -1.12 5.23
CA LEU A 40 2.13 0.28 5.19
C LEU A 40 2.85 1.16 6.21
N LYS A 41 3.06 0.67 7.43
CA LYS A 41 3.84 1.38 8.45
C LYS A 41 5.27 1.64 8.00
N ALA A 42 5.90 0.67 7.35
CA ALA A 42 7.27 0.80 6.84
C ALA A 42 7.34 1.71 5.61
N SER A 43 6.33 1.69 4.76
CA SER A 43 6.27 2.48 3.52
C SER A 43 5.92 3.94 3.75
N GLY A 44 5.11 4.22 4.77
CA GLY A 44 4.55 5.56 5.03
C GLY A 44 3.41 5.91 4.06
N PRO A 45 2.93 7.16 4.08
CA PRO A 45 1.73 7.58 3.35
C PRO A 45 1.94 7.75 1.83
N ASP A 46 3.19 7.91 1.36
CA ASP A 46 3.50 8.12 -0.06
C ASP A 46 3.60 6.78 -0.80
N VAL A 47 2.49 6.07 -0.85
CA VAL A 47 2.38 4.76 -1.49
C VAL A 47 1.06 4.64 -2.26
N ILE A 48 1.08 3.92 -3.39
CA ILE A 48 -0.12 3.50 -4.13
C ILE A 48 -0.20 1.98 -4.03
N ILE A 49 -1.29 1.47 -3.52
CA ILE A 49 -1.51 0.03 -3.38
C ILE A 49 -2.23 -0.51 -4.61
N VAL A 50 -1.63 -1.48 -5.25
CA VAL A 50 -2.26 -2.30 -6.30
C VAL A 50 -2.56 -3.66 -5.70
N ASN A 51 -3.82 -3.96 -5.47
CA ASN A 51 -4.25 -5.19 -4.81
C ASN A 51 -5.12 -6.02 -5.76
N PRO A 52 -4.68 -7.24 -6.13
CA PRO A 52 -5.50 -8.12 -6.93
C PRO A 52 -6.65 -8.68 -6.11
N THR A 53 -7.69 -9.13 -6.80
CA THR A 53 -8.80 -9.86 -6.19
C THR A 53 -8.27 -11.02 -5.34
N GLY A 54 -8.76 -11.12 -4.10
CA GLY A 54 -8.36 -12.14 -3.15
C GLY A 54 -8.89 -11.86 -1.76
N CYS A 55 -8.56 -12.72 -0.79
CA CYS A 55 -9.07 -12.56 0.58
C CYS A 55 -8.73 -11.19 1.19
N LEU A 56 -7.54 -10.68 0.95
CA LEU A 56 -7.13 -9.38 1.46
C LEU A 56 -7.99 -8.26 0.86
N GLU A 57 -8.26 -8.30 -0.43
CA GLU A 57 -9.12 -7.33 -1.10
C GLU A 57 -10.56 -7.42 -0.56
N VAL A 58 -11.19 -8.59 -0.68
CA VAL A 58 -12.59 -8.81 -0.31
C VAL A 58 -12.90 -8.39 1.12
N THR A 59 -11.99 -8.64 2.06
CA THR A 59 -12.22 -8.34 3.48
C THR A 59 -11.93 -6.89 3.87
N THR A 60 -11.23 -6.13 3.04
CA THR A 60 -10.80 -4.75 3.35
C THR A 60 -11.47 -3.67 2.50
N THR A 61 -12.24 -4.07 1.46
CA THR A 61 -12.90 -3.13 0.52
C THR A 61 -14.37 -3.44 0.28
N ILE A 62 -15.11 -3.76 1.34
CA ILE A 62 -16.55 -4.03 1.25
C ILE A 62 -17.28 -2.73 0.89
N TYR A 63 -17.91 -2.73 -0.29
CA TYR A 63 -18.68 -1.57 -0.74
C TYR A 63 -19.74 -1.14 0.30
N PRO A 64 -19.86 0.17 0.59
CA PRO A 64 -19.14 1.31 0.00
C PRO A 64 -17.87 1.73 0.76
N TYR A 65 -17.32 0.89 1.62
CA TYR A 65 -16.22 1.21 2.55
C TYR A 65 -14.88 0.67 2.05
N THR A 66 -13.81 1.28 2.53
CA THR A 66 -12.45 0.76 2.40
C THR A 66 -11.69 0.92 3.71
N SER A 67 -10.83 -0.05 4.03
CA SER A 67 -9.92 0.04 5.19
C SER A 67 -8.60 0.74 4.84
N TRP A 68 -8.36 1.05 3.57
CA TRP A 68 -7.08 1.61 3.12
C TRP A 68 -7.07 3.13 3.24
N GLY A 69 -6.18 3.67 4.08
CA GLY A 69 -5.95 5.11 4.27
C GLY A 69 -4.94 5.69 3.28
N VAL A 70 -4.61 5.00 2.22
CA VAL A 70 -3.69 5.40 1.15
C VAL A 70 -4.35 5.17 -0.22
N PRO A 71 -3.86 5.79 -1.30
CA PRO A 71 -4.33 5.51 -2.63
C PRO A 71 -4.31 4.01 -2.94
N TYR A 72 -5.44 3.50 -3.40
CA TYR A 72 -5.69 2.08 -3.58
C TYR A 72 -6.38 1.80 -4.91
N ILE A 73 -5.96 0.76 -5.61
CA ILE A 73 -6.58 0.28 -6.83
C ILE A 73 -6.79 -1.22 -6.78
N HIS A 74 -8.04 -1.65 -7.00
CA HIS A 74 -8.40 -3.04 -7.17
C HIS A 74 -8.20 -3.47 -8.62
N VAL A 75 -7.61 -4.63 -8.81
CA VAL A 75 -7.30 -5.19 -10.13
C VAL A 75 -7.65 -6.69 -10.19
N ALA A 76 -7.72 -7.24 -11.39
CA ALA A 76 -7.97 -8.68 -11.56
C ALA A 76 -6.84 -9.53 -10.95
N PHE A 77 -7.13 -10.82 -10.71
CA PHE A 77 -6.22 -11.75 -10.02
C PHE A 77 -4.79 -11.76 -10.58
N GLU A 78 -4.65 -11.69 -11.90
CA GLU A 78 -3.40 -11.95 -12.61
C GLU A 78 -2.61 -10.70 -12.99
N ASN A 79 -3.22 -9.49 -12.92
CA ASN A 79 -2.64 -8.32 -13.56
C ASN A 79 -2.02 -7.28 -12.60
N ALA A 80 -1.92 -7.58 -11.31
CA ALA A 80 -1.37 -6.62 -10.32
C ALA A 80 0.04 -6.13 -10.69
N GLY A 81 0.92 -7.04 -11.12
CA GLY A 81 2.28 -6.67 -11.52
C GLY A 81 2.30 -5.75 -12.75
N ALA A 82 1.46 -6.02 -13.75
CA ALA A 82 1.37 -5.19 -14.95
C ALA A 82 0.84 -3.79 -14.64
N VAL A 83 -0.18 -3.69 -13.79
CA VAL A 83 -0.75 -2.41 -13.37
C VAL A 83 0.24 -1.63 -12.52
N ALA A 84 0.92 -2.27 -11.57
CA ALA A 84 1.95 -1.63 -10.76
C ALA A 84 3.09 -1.08 -11.62
N ALA A 85 3.58 -1.85 -12.59
CA ALA A 85 4.60 -1.40 -13.55
C ALA A 85 4.12 -0.20 -14.38
N GLY A 86 2.86 -0.19 -14.82
CA GLY A 86 2.26 0.92 -15.55
C GLY A 86 2.19 2.19 -14.70
N ILE A 87 1.77 2.08 -13.44
CA ILE A 87 1.71 3.21 -12.50
C ILE A 87 3.13 3.76 -12.24
N GLU A 88 4.10 2.87 -12.02
CA GLU A 88 5.50 3.29 -11.80
C GLU A 88 6.06 4.02 -13.02
N ALA A 89 5.79 3.52 -14.23
CA ALA A 89 6.18 4.17 -15.47
C ALA A 89 5.54 5.56 -15.62
N ALA A 90 4.26 5.69 -15.30
CA ALA A 90 3.54 6.95 -15.32
C ALA A 90 4.14 7.97 -14.31
N ILE A 91 4.42 7.54 -13.08
CA ILE A 91 5.06 8.39 -12.06
C ILE A 91 6.44 8.88 -12.53
N LYS A 92 7.25 7.99 -13.14
CA LYS A 92 8.56 8.36 -13.70
C LYS A 92 8.42 9.39 -14.82
N ALA A 93 7.46 9.21 -15.74
CA ALA A 93 7.20 10.13 -16.82
C ALA A 93 6.72 11.50 -16.33
N LEU A 94 5.79 11.54 -15.37
CA LEU A 94 5.29 12.77 -14.76
C LEU A 94 6.41 13.54 -14.02
N ASN A 95 7.26 12.83 -13.28
CA ASN A 95 8.40 13.44 -12.61
C ASN A 95 9.41 14.01 -13.62
N LYS A 96 9.70 13.28 -14.70
CA LYS A 96 10.61 13.73 -15.77
C LYS A 96 10.10 15.01 -16.45
N ASN A 97 8.79 15.11 -16.64
CA ASN A 97 8.15 16.27 -17.26
C ASN A 97 7.89 17.43 -16.27
N GLY A 98 8.30 17.31 -15.01
CA GLY A 98 8.11 18.34 -13.99
C GLY A 98 6.67 18.52 -13.50
N LEU A 99 5.76 17.64 -13.92
CA LEU A 99 4.33 17.66 -13.54
C LEU A 99 4.08 17.06 -12.15
N LEU A 100 4.97 16.20 -11.70
CA LEU A 100 4.94 15.61 -10.37
C LEU A 100 6.32 15.76 -9.72
N ARG A 101 6.37 16.12 -8.42
CA ARG A 101 7.62 16.24 -7.66
C ARG A 101 7.56 15.37 -6.39
N ARG A 102 7.13 14.12 -6.56
CA ARG A 102 6.98 13.17 -5.44
C ARG A 102 7.68 11.85 -5.76
N SER A 103 8.27 11.26 -4.72
CA SER A 103 8.77 9.88 -4.76
C SER A 103 7.68 8.99 -4.16
N THR A 104 6.73 8.58 -4.99
CA THR A 104 5.66 7.66 -4.60
C THR A 104 6.10 6.23 -4.87
N LYS A 105 5.89 5.34 -3.90
CA LYS A 105 6.12 3.89 -4.04
C LYS A 105 4.85 3.23 -4.58
N VAL A 106 5.01 2.15 -5.33
CA VAL A 106 3.91 1.31 -5.80
C VAL A 106 4.14 -0.12 -5.32
#